data_34f86b4cc8108171333325bf0cfe616c
#
_entry.id   34f86b4cc8108171333325bf0cfe616c
#
_cell.length_a   1.000
_cell.length_b   1.000
_cell.length_c   1.000
_cell.angle_alpha   90.00
_cell.angle_beta   90.00
_cell.angle_gamma   90.00
#
_symmetry.space_group_name_H-M   'P 1'
#
loop_
_entity.id
_entity.type
_entity.pdbx_description
1 polymer ?
#
loop_
_entity_poly.entity_id
_entity_poly.type
_entity_poly.pdbx_seq_one_letter_code
_entity_poly.pdbx_strand_id
1 'polypeptide(L)'
;LMRNAFQAAKSGMLGVVHIDFPKDILPHPADVESTDLSLLGGSHSNALSNRPRPEAWAVEKTAKILKEAQAPLIIAGRGVRWSNACEPLASVVEALSIPVVTTEMGRGTISEDHPLSAGIIGHFGHSAANALLRQSDLVLGLGSRYLNVKTINWSMIPAETKIIQVEADPLEIGKQYAVELGINADPGSFLEELVTCLGVSVPFGESRADHANVKRVAKLIKEQEAQFYDTDLEAIPIKPQRINIAIEEVCERDAIYVFGSGLHTQFAHGLKVRSPELYN
;
A
#
# COMPACT_ATOMS: atom_id res chain seq x y z
N LEU A 1 -24.58 -11.32 18.76
CA LEU A 1 -23.18 -11.10 19.04
C LEU A 1 -22.29 -11.46 17.85
N MET A 2 -22.23 -12.75 17.43
CA MET A 2 -21.39 -13.23 16.31
C MET A 2 -21.59 -12.43 15.03
N ARG A 3 -22.84 -12.19 14.59
CA ARG A 3 -23.12 -11.38 13.41
C ARG A 3 -22.51 -9.98 13.50
N ASN A 4 -22.65 -9.31 14.64
CA ASN A 4 -22.08 -7.98 14.86
C ASN A 4 -20.56 -8.01 14.84
N ALA A 5 -19.94 -9.06 15.37
CA ALA A 5 -18.49 -9.25 15.33
C ALA A 5 -17.97 -9.40 13.88
N PHE A 6 -18.62 -10.24 13.07
CA PHE A 6 -18.29 -10.37 11.65
C PHE A 6 -18.54 -9.07 10.88
N GLN A 7 -19.60 -8.36 11.21
CA GLN A 7 -19.88 -7.05 10.62
C GLN A 7 -18.78 -6.05 10.97
N ALA A 8 -18.40 -5.95 12.24
CA ALA A 8 -17.34 -5.06 12.69
C ALA A 8 -15.97 -5.40 12.03
N ALA A 9 -15.66 -6.71 11.86
CA ALA A 9 -14.43 -7.14 11.21
C ALA A 9 -14.37 -6.81 9.71
N LYS A 10 -15.52 -6.67 9.04
CA LYS A 10 -15.64 -6.53 7.58
C LYS A 10 -16.16 -5.19 7.11
N SER A 11 -16.49 -4.26 8.00
CA SER A 11 -17.03 -2.93 7.65
C SER A 11 -16.05 -1.83 8.01
N GLY A 12 -16.04 -0.75 7.22
CA GLY A 12 -15.10 0.35 7.41
C GLY A 12 -13.65 -0.10 7.24
N MET A 13 -12.85 0.09 8.27
CA MET A 13 -11.50 -0.45 8.30
C MET A 13 -11.53 -1.93 8.71
N LEU A 14 -11.08 -2.79 7.81
CA LEU A 14 -10.99 -4.23 8.06
C LEU A 14 -10.05 -4.50 9.24
N GLY A 15 -10.47 -5.38 10.15
CA GLY A 15 -9.69 -5.64 11.36
C GLY A 15 -10.09 -6.90 12.11
N VAL A 16 -9.39 -7.15 13.20
CA VAL A 16 -9.65 -8.26 14.11
C VAL A 16 -10.69 -7.85 15.14
N VAL A 17 -11.62 -8.75 15.41
CA VAL A 17 -12.60 -8.60 16.50
C VAL A 17 -12.36 -9.69 17.53
N HIS A 18 -12.30 -9.31 18.78
CA HIS A 18 -12.18 -10.23 19.90
C HIS A 18 -13.55 -10.42 20.57
N ILE A 19 -13.92 -11.66 20.86
CA ILE A 19 -15.14 -12.02 21.58
C ILE A 19 -14.76 -12.86 22.79
N ASP A 20 -15.06 -12.37 23.97
CA ASP A 20 -14.91 -13.13 25.21
C ASP A 20 -16.16 -14.00 25.48
N PHE A 21 -15.92 -15.27 25.73
CA PHE A 21 -16.92 -16.20 26.22
C PHE A 21 -16.63 -16.58 27.67
N PRO A 22 -17.39 -16.05 28.65
CA PRO A 22 -17.22 -16.44 30.03
C PRO A 22 -17.38 -17.97 30.21
N LYS A 23 -16.46 -18.55 30.98
CA LYS A 23 -16.39 -20.02 31.12
C LYS A 23 -17.67 -20.62 31.70
N ASP A 24 -18.35 -19.87 32.56
CA ASP A 24 -19.57 -20.29 33.26
C ASP A 24 -20.79 -20.43 32.33
N ILE A 25 -20.85 -19.68 31.23
CA ILE A 25 -21.95 -19.79 30.27
C ILE A 25 -21.77 -20.91 29.24
N LEU A 26 -20.54 -21.39 28.99
CA LEU A 26 -20.27 -22.41 27.98
C LEU A 26 -20.93 -23.76 28.27
N PRO A 27 -21.02 -24.25 29.53
CA PRO A 27 -21.65 -25.53 29.83
C PRO A 27 -23.19 -25.47 29.93
N HIS A 28 -23.79 -24.28 29.85
CA HIS A 28 -25.25 -24.18 29.92
C HIS A 28 -25.92 -24.78 28.67
N PRO A 29 -26.91 -25.66 28.86
CA PRO A 29 -27.67 -26.21 27.72
C PRO A 29 -28.37 -25.08 26.98
N ALA A 30 -28.25 -25.08 25.65
CA ALA A 30 -28.99 -24.15 24.79
C ALA A 30 -30.35 -24.83 24.40
N ASP A 31 -31.42 -24.08 24.53
CA ASP A 31 -32.70 -24.48 23.95
C ASP A 31 -32.66 -24.18 22.43
N VAL A 32 -32.22 -25.17 21.67
CA VAL A 32 -32.09 -25.05 20.22
C VAL A 32 -33.47 -25.03 19.53
N GLU A 33 -34.50 -25.59 20.14
CA GLU A 33 -35.85 -25.63 19.56
C GLU A 33 -36.52 -24.27 19.58
N SER A 34 -36.21 -23.43 20.59
CA SER A 34 -36.70 -22.07 20.68
C SER A 34 -35.86 -21.06 19.85
N THR A 35 -34.71 -21.47 19.37
CA THR A 35 -33.83 -20.61 18.60
C THR A 35 -34.11 -20.73 17.11
N ASP A 36 -34.63 -19.68 16.51
CA ASP A 36 -34.82 -19.62 15.05
C ASP A 36 -33.46 -19.53 14.35
N LEU A 37 -32.92 -20.70 13.98
CA LEU A 37 -31.66 -20.82 13.26
C LEU A 37 -31.71 -20.21 11.85
N SER A 38 -32.92 -19.95 11.31
CA SER A 38 -33.08 -19.28 10.03
C SER A 38 -32.55 -17.83 10.09
N LEU A 39 -32.58 -17.23 11.27
CA LEU A 39 -31.99 -15.90 11.51
C LEU A 39 -30.46 -15.93 11.45
N LEU A 40 -29.84 -17.09 11.60
CA LEU A 40 -28.38 -17.26 11.52
C LEU A 40 -27.91 -17.60 10.11
N GLY A 41 -28.79 -18.18 9.28
CA GLY A 41 -28.45 -18.74 7.95
C GLY A 41 -28.64 -17.80 6.77
N GLY A 42 -29.06 -16.56 6.96
CA GLY A 42 -29.15 -15.60 5.86
C GLY A 42 -27.78 -15.25 5.30
N SER A 43 -27.58 -15.45 3.99
CA SER A 43 -26.41 -14.93 3.29
C SER A 43 -26.44 -13.40 3.30
N HIS A 44 -25.90 -12.80 4.34
CA HIS A 44 -25.74 -11.34 4.45
C HIS A 44 -24.38 -10.86 3.90
N SER A 45 -23.74 -11.66 3.07
CA SER A 45 -22.42 -11.34 2.49
C SER A 45 -22.44 -10.06 1.65
N ASN A 46 -23.62 -9.71 1.10
CA ASN A 46 -23.76 -8.54 0.22
C ASN A 46 -24.05 -7.21 0.96
N ALA A 47 -24.45 -7.26 2.24
CA ALA A 47 -24.75 -6.05 3.01
C ALA A 47 -23.50 -5.30 3.49
N LEU A 48 -22.33 -5.90 3.37
CA LEU A 48 -21.07 -5.40 3.94
C LEU A 48 -20.07 -4.89 2.90
N SER A 49 -20.47 -4.85 1.63
CA SER A 49 -19.58 -4.41 0.54
C SER A 49 -19.59 -2.90 0.30
N ASN A 50 -20.26 -2.12 1.15
CA ASN A 50 -20.28 -0.67 1.01
C ASN A 50 -18.92 -0.07 1.43
N ARG A 51 -18.07 0.16 0.42
CA ARG A 51 -16.85 0.93 0.58
C ARG A 51 -17.20 2.42 0.60
N PRO A 52 -16.66 3.22 1.52
CA PRO A 52 -16.86 4.67 1.51
C PRO A 52 -16.40 5.23 0.17
N ARG A 53 -17.24 6.02 -0.49
CA ARG A 53 -16.89 6.68 -1.75
C ARG A 53 -16.47 8.12 -1.49
N PRO A 54 -15.52 8.65 -2.28
CA PRO A 54 -15.12 10.05 -2.17
C PRO A 54 -16.23 10.97 -2.69
N GLU A 55 -16.24 12.20 -2.20
CA GLU A 55 -17.03 13.26 -2.82
C GLU A 55 -16.38 13.70 -4.14
N ALA A 56 -17.18 13.96 -5.18
CA ALA A 56 -16.70 14.30 -6.53
C ALA A 56 -15.75 15.51 -6.54
N TRP A 57 -16.08 16.56 -5.77
CA TRP A 57 -15.23 17.76 -5.66
C TRP A 57 -13.83 17.45 -5.11
N ALA A 58 -13.71 16.47 -4.20
CA ALA A 58 -12.44 16.10 -3.62
C ALA A 58 -11.55 15.36 -4.65
N VAL A 59 -12.16 14.54 -5.50
CA VAL A 59 -11.49 13.86 -6.63
C VAL A 59 -11.00 14.87 -7.65
N GLU A 60 -11.88 15.81 -8.08
CA GLU A 60 -11.54 16.88 -9.02
C GLU A 60 -10.41 17.78 -8.49
N LYS A 61 -10.49 18.17 -7.20
CA LYS A 61 -9.45 18.96 -6.53
C LYS A 61 -8.13 18.19 -6.50
N THR A 62 -8.16 16.89 -6.19
CA THR A 62 -6.95 16.04 -6.21
C THR A 62 -6.35 15.98 -7.61
N ALA A 63 -7.15 15.70 -8.63
CA ALA A 63 -6.68 15.65 -10.02
C ALA A 63 -6.01 16.96 -10.45
N LYS A 64 -6.57 18.11 -10.04
CA LYS A 64 -5.99 19.42 -10.31
C LYS A 64 -4.63 19.60 -9.61
N ILE A 65 -4.57 19.34 -8.29
CA ILE A 65 -3.34 19.49 -7.50
C ILE A 65 -2.24 18.56 -8.03
N LEU A 66 -2.56 17.32 -8.40
CA LEU A 66 -1.58 16.37 -8.96
C LEU A 66 -0.99 16.85 -10.29
N LYS A 67 -1.80 17.52 -11.14
CA LYS A 67 -1.33 18.08 -12.41
C LYS A 67 -0.46 19.33 -12.25
N GLU A 68 -0.67 20.08 -11.17
CA GLU A 68 0.06 21.33 -10.88
C GLU A 68 1.38 21.09 -10.12
N ALA A 69 1.52 19.96 -9.45
CA ALA A 69 2.71 19.62 -8.67
C ALA A 69 3.95 19.40 -9.57
N GLN A 70 5.12 19.82 -9.08
CA GLN A 70 6.39 19.69 -9.80
C GLN A 70 7.09 18.35 -9.52
N ALA A 71 6.93 17.84 -8.31
CA ALA A 71 7.53 16.57 -7.87
C ALA A 71 6.52 15.73 -7.07
N PRO A 72 5.35 15.38 -7.67
CA PRO A 72 4.36 14.56 -7.00
C PRO A 72 4.87 13.15 -6.76
N LEU A 73 4.42 12.55 -5.64
CA LEU A 73 4.73 11.17 -5.27
C LEU A 73 3.46 10.48 -4.76
N ILE A 74 3.25 9.23 -5.15
CA ILE A 74 2.19 8.39 -4.58
C ILE A 74 2.79 7.46 -3.54
N ILE A 75 2.16 7.37 -2.36
CA ILE A 75 2.44 6.34 -1.35
C ILE A 75 1.28 5.36 -1.34
N ALA A 76 1.52 4.14 -1.81
CA ALA A 76 0.54 3.06 -1.76
C ALA A 76 0.71 2.24 -0.47
N GLY A 77 -0.30 2.29 0.39
CA GLY A 77 -0.34 1.54 1.64
C GLY A 77 -1.18 0.26 1.55
N ARG A 78 -1.38 -0.39 2.71
CA ARG A 78 -2.19 -1.60 2.84
C ARG A 78 -3.62 -1.42 2.32
N GLY A 79 -4.19 -0.23 2.46
CA GLY A 79 -5.55 0.06 2.00
C GLY A 79 -5.75 -0.22 0.52
N VAL A 80 -4.75 0.05 -0.33
CA VAL A 80 -4.78 -0.26 -1.76
C VAL A 80 -4.88 -1.77 -2.00
N ARG A 81 -4.09 -2.57 -1.24
CA ARG A 81 -4.14 -4.03 -1.30
C ARG A 81 -5.52 -4.56 -0.87
N TRP A 82 -6.04 -4.09 0.25
CA TRP A 82 -7.34 -4.52 0.78
C TRP A 82 -8.52 -4.13 -0.10
N SER A 83 -8.39 -3.03 -0.82
CA SER A 83 -9.39 -2.59 -1.80
C SER A 83 -9.29 -3.30 -3.14
N ASN A 84 -8.27 -4.17 -3.32
CA ASN A 84 -7.94 -4.80 -4.60
C ASN A 84 -7.78 -3.79 -5.75
N ALA A 85 -7.08 -2.68 -5.46
CA ALA A 85 -7.01 -1.51 -6.32
C ALA A 85 -5.68 -1.38 -7.09
N CYS A 86 -5.03 -2.50 -7.41
CA CYS A 86 -3.74 -2.51 -8.12
C CYS A 86 -3.86 -1.94 -9.54
N GLU A 87 -4.91 -2.34 -10.29
CA GLU A 87 -5.14 -1.86 -11.65
C GLU A 87 -5.46 -0.36 -11.71
N PRO A 88 -6.43 0.19 -10.94
CA PRO A 88 -6.66 1.62 -10.96
C PRO A 88 -5.48 2.43 -10.42
N LEU A 89 -4.66 1.88 -9.49
CA LEU A 89 -3.41 2.52 -9.07
C LEU A 89 -2.44 2.63 -10.24
N ALA A 90 -2.18 1.54 -10.96
CA ALA A 90 -1.29 1.53 -12.11
C ALA A 90 -1.79 2.51 -13.19
N SER A 91 -3.10 2.54 -13.46
CA SER A 91 -3.72 3.47 -14.40
C SER A 91 -3.42 4.94 -14.06
N VAL A 92 -3.55 5.33 -12.79
CA VAL A 92 -3.24 6.71 -12.34
C VAL A 92 -1.75 6.99 -12.46
N VAL A 93 -0.89 6.06 -12.03
CA VAL A 93 0.58 6.16 -12.07
C VAL A 93 1.06 6.38 -13.50
N GLU A 94 0.56 5.59 -14.45
CA GLU A 94 0.94 5.67 -15.87
C GLU A 94 0.40 6.94 -16.53
N ALA A 95 -0.87 7.26 -16.31
CA ALA A 95 -1.52 8.41 -16.92
C ALA A 95 -0.84 9.73 -16.57
N LEU A 96 -0.46 9.88 -15.30
CA LEU A 96 0.18 11.09 -14.79
C LEU A 96 1.71 10.99 -14.76
N SER A 97 2.27 9.82 -15.06
CA SER A 97 3.71 9.52 -14.99
C SER A 97 4.30 9.91 -13.62
N ILE A 98 3.56 9.64 -12.54
CA ILE A 98 3.95 9.96 -11.17
C ILE A 98 4.70 8.78 -10.54
N PRO A 99 5.89 8.98 -9.93
CA PRO A 99 6.56 7.93 -9.18
C PRO A 99 5.69 7.40 -8.03
N VAL A 100 5.81 6.10 -7.77
CA VAL A 100 5.09 5.45 -6.68
C VAL A 100 6.05 4.72 -5.78
N VAL A 101 5.79 4.81 -4.49
CA VAL A 101 6.47 4.07 -3.44
C VAL A 101 5.43 3.32 -2.60
N THR A 102 5.84 2.26 -1.96
CA THR A 102 4.92 1.47 -1.14
C THR A 102 5.31 1.52 0.34
N THR A 103 4.33 1.30 1.20
CA THR A 103 4.65 0.83 2.55
C THR A 103 4.94 -0.67 2.48
N GLU A 104 5.56 -1.25 3.50
CA GLU A 104 5.82 -2.69 3.55
C GLU A 104 4.54 -3.52 3.34
N MET A 105 3.43 -3.13 3.97
CA MET A 105 2.15 -3.82 3.82
C MET A 105 1.40 -3.49 2.51
N GLY A 106 1.87 -2.48 1.78
CA GLY A 106 1.41 -2.13 0.45
C GLY A 106 2.28 -2.70 -0.67
N ARG A 107 3.32 -3.46 -0.31
CA ARG A 107 4.25 -4.05 -1.27
C ARG A 107 3.53 -4.95 -2.27
N GLY A 108 3.90 -4.85 -3.53
CA GLY A 108 3.25 -5.59 -4.63
C GLY A 108 1.96 -4.96 -5.16
N THR A 109 1.38 -3.92 -4.55
CA THR A 109 0.22 -3.20 -5.11
C THR A 109 0.52 -2.54 -6.45
N ILE A 110 1.78 -2.30 -6.71
CA ILE A 110 2.35 -2.09 -8.04
C ILE A 110 3.60 -2.98 -8.14
N SER A 111 3.84 -3.57 -9.29
CA SER A 111 5.03 -4.40 -9.51
C SER A 111 6.31 -3.59 -9.26
N GLU A 112 7.27 -4.16 -8.54
CA GLU A 112 8.58 -3.53 -8.36
C GLU A 112 9.45 -3.54 -9.63
N ASP A 113 8.99 -4.22 -10.69
CA ASP A 113 9.55 -4.08 -12.04
C ASP A 113 8.94 -2.91 -12.84
N HIS A 114 7.89 -2.25 -12.30
CA HIS A 114 7.26 -1.13 -12.98
C HIS A 114 8.20 0.09 -13.03
N PRO A 115 8.37 0.77 -14.18
CA PRO A 115 9.37 1.84 -14.36
C PRO A 115 9.22 3.05 -13.43
N LEU A 116 8.03 3.26 -12.85
CA LEU A 116 7.75 4.33 -11.90
C LEU A 116 7.71 3.83 -10.44
N SER A 117 7.92 2.54 -10.19
CA SER A 117 7.98 1.98 -8.84
C SER A 117 9.39 2.14 -8.28
N ALA A 118 9.51 2.78 -7.12
CA ALA A 118 10.80 2.97 -6.44
C ALA A 118 10.95 2.10 -5.17
N GLY A 119 9.99 1.19 -4.93
CA GLY A 119 10.03 0.25 -3.82
C GLY A 119 9.49 0.80 -2.52
N ILE A 120 10.01 0.36 -1.39
CA ILE A 120 9.46 0.55 -0.05
C ILE A 120 10.07 1.77 0.63
N ILE A 121 9.24 2.59 1.29
CA ILE A 121 9.68 3.68 2.17
C ILE A 121 9.99 3.19 3.59
N GLY A 122 10.81 3.93 4.31
CA GLY A 122 11.01 3.77 5.75
C GLY A 122 12.45 3.51 6.14
N HIS A 123 12.64 3.22 7.44
CA HIS A 123 13.97 3.01 8.04
C HIS A 123 14.74 1.88 7.35
N PHE A 124 14.07 0.80 7.05
CA PHE A 124 14.61 -0.35 6.31
C PHE A 124 14.19 -0.36 4.84
N GLY A 125 13.65 0.76 4.35
CA GLY A 125 13.18 0.90 2.98
C GLY A 125 14.32 1.19 2.00
N HIS A 126 13.93 1.28 0.74
CA HIS A 126 14.84 1.54 -0.37
C HIS A 126 15.34 2.98 -0.37
N SER A 127 16.63 3.18 -0.61
CA SER A 127 17.22 4.53 -0.68
C SER A 127 16.60 5.38 -1.79
N ALA A 128 16.24 4.76 -2.92
CA ALA A 128 15.53 5.41 -4.03
C ALA A 128 14.16 5.93 -3.61
N ALA A 129 13.35 5.10 -2.93
CA ALA A 129 12.04 5.47 -2.42
C ALA A 129 12.13 6.62 -1.41
N ASN A 130 13.07 6.51 -0.47
CA ASN A 130 13.32 7.53 0.54
C ASN A 130 13.82 8.86 -0.06
N ALA A 131 14.64 8.80 -1.10
CA ALA A 131 15.10 10.00 -1.81
C ALA A 131 13.96 10.71 -2.53
N LEU A 132 13.08 9.98 -3.21
CA LEU A 132 11.90 10.55 -3.87
C LEU A 132 10.97 11.22 -2.85
N LEU A 133 10.75 10.59 -1.71
CA LEU A 133 9.88 11.13 -0.65
C LEU A 133 10.40 12.44 -0.10
N ARG A 134 11.72 12.55 0.15
CA ARG A 134 12.35 13.80 0.64
C ARG A 134 12.36 14.93 -0.39
N GLN A 135 12.20 14.63 -1.66
CA GLN A 135 12.25 15.58 -2.76
C GLN A 135 10.86 15.93 -3.30
N SER A 136 9.78 15.35 -2.71
CA SER A 136 8.42 15.59 -3.17
C SER A 136 7.87 16.92 -2.65
N ASP A 137 7.16 17.64 -3.50
CA ASP A 137 6.36 18.81 -3.15
C ASP A 137 4.91 18.47 -2.85
N LEU A 138 4.47 17.27 -3.30
CA LEU A 138 3.15 16.73 -3.06
C LEU A 138 3.22 15.22 -2.84
N VAL A 139 2.54 14.75 -1.80
CA VAL A 139 2.34 13.32 -1.53
C VAL A 139 0.85 12.99 -1.60
N LEU A 140 0.48 12.03 -2.45
CA LEU A 140 -0.82 11.38 -2.41
C LEU A 140 -0.68 10.06 -1.64
N GLY A 141 -1.16 10.02 -0.40
CA GLY A 141 -1.16 8.83 0.44
C GLY A 141 -2.46 8.07 0.33
N LEU A 142 -2.36 6.81 -0.11
CA LEU A 142 -3.49 5.91 -0.36
C LEU A 142 -3.49 4.77 0.65
N GLY A 143 -4.41 4.78 1.61
CA GLY A 143 -4.54 3.73 2.62
C GLY A 143 -3.28 3.53 3.47
N SER A 144 -2.64 4.65 3.85
CA SER A 144 -1.40 4.67 4.62
C SER A 144 -1.54 5.55 5.87
N ARG A 145 -1.22 4.98 7.03
CA ARG A 145 -1.30 5.65 8.33
C ARG A 145 -0.03 6.41 8.72
N TYR A 146 0.97 6.47 7.87
CA TYR A 146 2.25 7.15 8.12
C TYR A 146 2.91 6.76 9.46
N LEU A 147 2.99 5.45 9.76
CA LEU A 147 3.58 4.96 11.00
C LEU A 147 5.05 5.42 11.14
N ASN A 148 5.50 5.64 12.37
CA ASN A 148 6.82 6.17 12.72
C ASN A 148 7.99 5.43 12.06
N VAL A 149 7.94 4.08 11.98
CA VAL A 149 8.98 3.26 11.34
C VAL A 149 9.04 3.51 9.82
N LYS A 150 7.90 3.82 9.19
CA LYS A 150 7.81 4.06 7.73
C LYS A 150 8.17 5.48 7.35
N THR A 151 8.15 6.40 8.31
CA THR A 151 8.47 7.81 8.09
C THR A 151 9.68 8.28 8.92
N ILE A 152 10.41 7.35 9.52
CA ILE A 152 11.58 7.59 10.38
C ILE A 152 11.26 8.67 11.42
N ASN A 153 10.37 8.31 12.36
CA ASN A 153 9.85 9.23 13.37
C ASN A 153 9.26 10.52 12.76
N TRP A 154 8.49 10.38 11.67
CA TRP A 154 7.82 11.48 10.95
C TRP A 154 8.75 12.56 10.41
N SER A 155 10.02 12.23 10.15
CA SER A 155 11.02 13.17 9.66
C SER A 155 11.27 13.09 8.15
N MET A 156 10.62 12.14 7.45
CA MET A 156 10.94 11.88 6.03
C MET A 156 10.21 12.79 5.05
N ILE A 157 9.00 13.23 5.40
CA ILE A 157 8.23 14.13 4.55
C ILE A 157 8.59 15.55 4.97
N PRO A 158 9.15 16.38 4.06
CA PRO A 158 9.46 17.77 4.37
C PRO A 158 8.23 18.56 4.83
N ALA A 159 8.41 19.52 5.71
CA ALA A 159 7.30 20.28 6.31
C ALA A 159 6.50 21.10 5.26
N GLU A 160 7.15 21.48 4.17
CA GLU A 160 6.56 22.19 3.04
C GLU A 160 5.79 21.30 2.05
N THR A 161 5.96 19.98 2.14
CA THR A 161 5.30 19.02 1.24
C THR A 161 3.80 18.99 1.53
N LYS A 162 2.99 19.25 0.54
CA LYS A 162 1.54 19.09 0.63
C LYS A 162 1.17 17.62 0.69
N ILE A 163 0.21 17.27 1.54
CA ILE A 163 -0.25 15.89 1.68
C ILE A 163 -1.74 15.81 1.36
N ILE A 164 -2.10 14.96 0.41
CA ILE A 164 -3.46 14.49 0.21
C ILE A 164 -3.52 13.09 0.79
N GLN A 165 -4.39 12.87 1.78
CA GLN A 165 -4.53 11.57 2.43
C GLN A 165 -5.91 10.98 2.16
N VAL A 166 -5.93 9.79 1.56
CA VAL A 166 -7.13 8.99 1.34
C VAL A 166 -7.11 7.80 2.29
N GLU A 167 -8.09 7.74 3.18
CA GLU A 167 -8.14 6.69 4.21
C GLU A 167 -9.61 6.34 4.53
N ALA A 168 -9.88 5.04 4.67
CA ALA A 168 -11.21 4.53 5.02
C ALA A 168 -11.59 4.83 6.47
N ASP A 169 -10.59 4.96 7.35
CA ASP A 169 -10.78 5.36 8.74
C ASP A 169 -10.57 6.87 8.90
N PRO A 170 -11.65 7.64 9.18
CA PRO A 170 -11.52 9.08 9.32
C PRO A 170 -10.61 9.51 10.48
N LEU A 171 -10.41 8.65 11.49
CA LEU A 171 -9.55 8.93 12.65
C LEU A 171 -8.04 8.88 12.33
N GLU A 172 -7.67 8.34 11.19
CA GLU A 172 -6.29 8.28 10.72
C GLU A 172 -5.92 9.47 9.82
N ILE A 173 -6.90 10.22 9.33
CA ILE A 173 -6.68 11.39 8.47
C ILE A 173 -6.12 12.55 9.30
N GLY A 174 -4.97 13.09 8.88
CA GLY A 174 -4.35 14.23 9.56
C GLY A 174 -3.74 13.90 10.93
N LYS A 175 -3.71 12.64 11.33
CA LYS A 175 -3.24 12.22 12.67
C LYS A 175 -1.73 12.41 12.85
N GLN A 176 -0.94 12.12 11.83
CA GLN A 176 0.53 12.15 11.91
C GLN A 176 1.13 13.38 11.23
N TYR A 177 0.52 13.84 10.14
CA TYR A 177 0.93 15.01 9.38
C TYR A 177 -0.28 15.89 9.13
N ALA A 178 -0.07 17.21 9.09
CA ALA A 178 -1.07 18.13 8.57
C ALA A 178 -1.34 17.81 7.10
N VAL A 179 -2.60 17.78 6.71
CA VAL A 179 -3.00 17.45 5.34
C VAL A 179 -3.57 18.68 4.62
N GLU A 180 -3.20 18.86 3.36
CA GLU A 180 -3.81 19.84 2.46
C GLU A 180 -5.25 19.43 2.11
N LEU A 181 -5.47 18.11 1.99
CA LEU A 181 -6.78 17.53 1.73
C LEU A 181 -6.88 16.14 2.34
N GLY A 182 -7.83 15.98 3.27
CA GLY A 182 -8.21 14.68 3.84
C GLY A 182 -9.45 14.14 3.15
N ILE A 183 -9.41 12.91 2.68
CA ILE A 183 -10.51 12.26 1.95
C ILE A 183 -10.86 10.97 2.68
N ASN A 184 -12.05 10.95 3.31
CA ASN A 184 -12.56 9.73 3.92
C ASN A 184 -13.21 8.84 2.85
N ALA A 185 -12.42 7.95 2.29
CA ALA A 185 -12.87 7.04 1.26
C ALA A 185 -12.04 5.74 1.28
N ASP A 186 -12.61 4.67 0.74
CA ASP A 186 -11.87 3.48 0.36
C ASP A 186 -10.88 3.84 -0.77
N PRO A 187 -9.58 3.49 -0.66
CA PRO A 187 -8.58 3.83 -1.67
C PRO A 187 -8.92 3.31 -3.08
N GLY A 188 -9.57 2.15 -3.19
CA GLY A 188 -9.99 1.61 -4.48
C GLY A 188 -11.10 2.43 -5.10
N SER A 189 -12.14 2.73 -4.33
CA SER A 189 -13.24 3.59 -4.80
C SER A 189 -12.74 4.97 -5.21
N PHE A 190 -11.78 5.53 -4.45
CA PHE A 190 -11.15 6.81 -4.80
C PHE A 190 -10.36 6.73 -6.11
N LEU A 191 -9.56 5.69 -6.29
CA LEU A 191 -8.76 5.51 -7.51
C LEU A 191 -9.64 5.29 -8.75
N GLU A 192 -10.73 4.53 -8.64
CA GLU A 192 -11.71 4.33 -9.71
C GLU A 192 -12.34 5.66 -10.17
N GLU A 193 -12.76 6.49 -9.21
CA GLU A 193 -13.30 7.83 -9.50
C GLU A 193 -12.23 8.77 -10.07
N LEU A 194 -11.00 8.69 -9.58
CA LEU A 194 -9.88 9.50 -10.09
C LEU A 194 -9.52 9.12 -11.54
N VAL A 195 -9.48 7.82 -11.88
CA VAL A 195 -9.30 7.34 -13.25
C VAL A 195 -10.39 7.90 -14.17
N THR A 196 -11.65 7.85 -13.71
CA THR A 196 -12.79 8.40 -14.44
C THR A 196 -12.67 9.91 -14.65
N CYS A 197 -12.31 10.65 -13.60
CA CYS A 197 -12.12 12.11 -13.63
C CYS A 197 -10.96 12.53 -14.56
N LEU A 198 -9.91 11.71 -14.63
CA LEU A 198 -8.78 11.95 -15.53
C LEU A 198 -9.10 11.65 -16.99
N GLY A 199 -10.22 10.98 -17.28
CA GLY A 199 -10.62 10.56 -18.63
C GLY A 199 -9.67 9.53 -19.23
N VAL A 200 -9.04 8.71 -18.37
CA VAL A 200 -8.03 7.74 -18.79
C VAL A 200 -8.71 6.42 -19.11
N SER A 201 -8.71 6.06 -20.38
CA SER A 201 -8.95 4.69 -20.83
C SER A 201 -7.56 4.05 -21.00
N VAL A 202 -7.03 3.39 -20.01
CA VAL A 202 -5.68 2.84 -20.11
C VAL A 202 -5.75 1.39 -20.58
N PRO A 203 -5.16 1.07 -21.74
CA PRO A 203 -4.55 -0.23 -21.93
C PRO A 203 -3.25 -0.26 -21.09
N PHE A 204 -3.16 -1.20 -20.18
CA PHE A 204 -1.96 -1.54 -19.43
C PHE A 204 -0.75 -1.65 -20.39
N GLY A 205 0.32 -0.87 -20.17
CA GLY A 205 1.62 -1.18 -20.78
C GLY A 205 2.30 -0.16 -21.67
N GLU A 206 1.77 1.04 -21.86
CA GLU A 206 2.52 2.12 -22.55
C GLU A 206 3.26 3.02 -21.54
N SER A 207 4.22 2.44 -20.82
CA SER A 207 5.18 3.25 -20.08
C SER A 207 5.93 4.16 -21.03
N ARG A 208 5.81 5.46 -20.84
CA ARG A 208 6.57 6.47 -21.58
C ARG A 208 8.03 6.44 -21.13
N ALA A 209 8.80 5.50 -21.68
CA ALA A 209 10.22 5.28 -21.31
C ALA A 209 11.07 6.58 -21.34
N ASP A 210 10.66 7.55 -22.14
CA ASP A 210 11.32 8.84 -22.26
C ASP A 210 10.90 9.89 -21.22
N HIS A 211 9.89 9.60 -20.39
CA HIS A 211 9.43 10.56 -19.40
C HIS A 211 10.49 10.84 -18.32
N ALA A 212 10.63 12.10 -17.91
CA ALA A 212 11.65 12.54 -16.97
C ALA A 212 11.59 11.77 -15.63
N ASN A 213 10.40 11.47 -15.12
CA ASN A 213 10.23 10.72 -13.88
C ASN A 213 10.66 9.25 -14.01
N VAL A 214 10.43 8.61 -15.17
CA VAL A 214 10.93 7.25 -15.43
C VAL A 214 12.45 7.23 -15.38
N LYS A 215 13.11 8.17 -16.06
CA LYS A 215 14.58 8.30 -16.03
C LYS A 215 15.11 8.59 -14.63
N ARG A 216 14.41 9.44 -13.86
CA ARG A 216 14.77 9.76 -12.47
C ARG A 216 14.67 8.53 -11.56
N VAL A 217 13.57 7.78 -11.63
CA VAL A 217 13.38 6.55 -10.86
C VAL A 217 14.44 5.53 -11.22
N ALA A 218 14.67 5.27 -12.51
CA ALA A 218 15.68 4.33 -13.00
C ALA A 218 17.10 4.68 -12.51
N LYS A 219 17.45 5.97 -12.51
CA LYS A 219 18.74 6.44 -11.98
C LYS A 219 18.88 6.12 -10.50
N LEU A 220 17.87 6.47 -9.69
CA LEU A 220 17.89 6.24 -8.24
C LEU A 220 17.93 4.76 -7.89
N ILE A 221 17.19 3.91 -8.63
CA ILE A 221 17.25 2.44 -8.44
C ILE A 221 18.64 1.92 -8.77
N LYS A 222 19.25 2.36 -9.86
CA LYS A 222 20.61 1.95 -10.21
C LYS A 222 21.64 2.33 -9.14
N GLU A 223 21.52 3.53 -8.59
CA GLU A 223 22.37 4.00 -7.48
C GLU A 223 22.16 3.14 -6.22
N GLN A 224 20.91 2.81 -5.91
CA GLN A 224 20.54 1.94 -4.80
C GLN A 224 21.12 0.53 -4.96
N GLU A 225 20.94 -0.10 -6.13
CA GLU A 225 21.46 -1.44 -6.41
C GLU A 225 22.99 -1.46 -6.31
N ALA A 226 23.66 -0.47 -6.88
CA ALA A 226 25.12 -0.33 -6.78
C ALA A 226 25.57 -0.24 -5.31
N GLN A 227 24.89 0.55 -4.49
CA GLN A 227 25.22 0.68 -3.06
C GLN A 227 24.89 -0.60 -2.27
N PHE A 228 23.76 -1.27 -2.57
CA PHE A 228 23.35 -2.49 -1.86
C PHE A 228 24.29 -3.65 -2.11
N TYR A 229 24.79 -3.78 -3.33
CA TYR A 229 25.74 -4.85 -3.73
C TYR A 229 27.23 -4.44 -3.64
N ASP A 230 27.54 -3.26 -3.09
CA ASP A 230 28.92 -2.84 -2.82
C ASP A 230 29.46 -3.59 -1.58
N THR A 231 29.71 -4.89 -1.75
CA THR A 231 30.22 -5.78 -0.72
C THR A 231 30.94 -6.97 -1.37
N ASP A 232 31.80 -7.63 -0.59
CA ASP A 232 32.44 -8.88 -1.02
C ASP A 232 31.39 -10.02 -1.03
N LEU A 233 30.90 -10.36 -2.21
CA LEU A 233 29.89 -11.39 -2.41
C LEU A 233 30.43 -12.82 -2.26
N GLU A 234 31.77 -13.00 -2.29
CA GLU A 234 32.45 -14.29 -2.08
C GLU A 234 32.90 -14.49 -0.62
N ALA A 235 32.62 -13.53 0.26
CA ALA A 235 33.03 -13.59 1.65
C ALA A 235 32.45 -14.80 2.41
N ILE A 236 33.23 -15.30 3.36
CA ILE A 236 32.82 -16.31 4.33
C ILE A 236 32.86 -15.67 5.72
N PRO A 237 31.76 -15.61 6.48
CA PRO A 237 30.41 -16.15 6.18
C PRO A 237 29.70 -15.41 5.03
N ILE A 238 28.80 -16.13 4.35
CA ILE A 238 28.03 -15.63 3.20
C ILE A 238 27.27 -14.34 3.55
N LYS A 239 27.41 -13.33 2.71
CA LYS A 239 26.68 -12.06 2.85
C LYS A 239 25.21 -12.20 2.44
N PRO A 240 24.26 -11.49 3.13
CA PRO A 240 22.85 -11.55 2.79
C PRO A 240 22.54 -11.17 1.32
N GLN A 241 23.30 -10.25 0.76
CA GLN A 241 23.15 -9.84 -0.65
C GLN A 241 23.41 -11.00 -1.62
N ARG A 242 24.36 -11.89 -1.32
CA ARG A 242 24.62 -13.09 -2.13
C ARG A 242 23.46 -14.08 -2.08
N ILE A 243 22.75 -14.14 -0.92
CA ILE A 243 21.57 -14.98 -0.77
C ILE A 243 20.43 -14.44 -1.69
N ASN A 244 20.22 -13.11 -1.73
CA ASN A 244 19.23 -12.52 -2.63
C ASN A 244 19.50 -12.86 -4.10
N ILE A 245 20.76 -12.74 -4.54
CA ILE A 245 21.15 -13.10 -5.89
C ILE A 245 20.80 -14.57 -6.16
N ALA A 246 21.17 -15.48 -5.27
CA ALA A 246 20.88 -16.90 -5.43
C ALA A 246 19.37 -17.21 -5.49
N ILE A 247 18.56 -16.50 -4.69
CA ILE A 247 17.10 -16.62 -4.72
C ILE A 247 16.54 -16.15 -6.07
N GLU A 248 16.97 -14.99 -6.56
CA GLU A 248 16.52 -14.46 -7.87
C GLU A 248 16.99 -15.33 -9.05
N GLU A 249 18.12 -16.04 -8.92
CA GLU A 249 18.62 -16.99 -9.93
C GLU A 249 17.83 -18.30 -9.97
N VAL A 250 17.31 -18.78 -8.82
CA VAL A 250 16.72 -20.12 -8.68
C VAL A 250 15.20 -20.07 -8.66
N CYS A 251 14.61 -19.03 -8.05
CA CYS A 251 13.16 -18.92 -7.90
C CYS A 251 12.52 -18.33 -9.16
N GLU A 252 11.32 -18.80 -9.47
CA GLU A 252 10.52 -18.22 -10.54
C GLU A 252 10.03 -16.81 -10.18
N ARG A 253 9.65 -16.03 -11.20
CA ARG A 253 9.24 -14.62 -11.01
C ARG A 253 7.95 -14.44 -10.20
N ASP A 254 7.13 -15.48 -10.10
CA ASP A 254 5.89 -15.56 -9.33
C ASP A 254 6.04 -16.29 -8.00
N ALA A 255 7.28 -16.49 -7.54
CA ALA A 255 7.56 -17.09 -6.24
C ALA A 255 6.95 -16.25 -5.11
N ILE A 256 6.30 -16.93 -4.16
CA ILE A 256 5.74 -16.31 -2.95
C ILE A 256 6.83 -16.19 -1.90
N TYR A 257 7.07 -14.96 -1.45
CA TYR A 257 8.02 -14.69 -0.38
C TYR A 257 7.30 -14.55 0.96
N VAL A 258 7.70 -15.37 1.94
CA VAL A 258 7.20 -15.30 3.33
C VAL A 258 8.36 -14.93 4.24
N PHE A 259 8.21 -13.81 4.96
CA PHE A 259 9.27 -13.27 5.81
C PHE A 259 8.89 -13.32 7.29
N GLY A 260 9.82 -13.82 8.12
CA GLY A 260 9.73 -13.65 9.56
C GLY A 260 10.19 -12.26 10.02
N SER A 261 9.92 -11.91 11.26
CA SER A 261 10.45 -10.68 11.87
C SER A 261 11.92 -10.87 12.29
N GLY A 262 12.78 -9.95 11.86
CA GLY A 262 14.19 -9.96 12.24
C GLY A 262 15.06 -9.09 11.34
N LEU A 263 16.36 -9.02 11.63
CA LEU A 263 17.33 -8.22 10.87
C LEU A 263 17.43 -8.66 9.41
N HIS A 264 17.19 -9.94 9.13
CA HIS A 264 17.20 -10.49 7.76
C HIS A 264 16.14 -9.84 6.85
N THR A 265 15.04 -9.36 7.40
CA THR A 265 13.97 -8.75 6.61
C THR A 265 14.44 -7.52 5.83
N GLN A 266 15.34 -6.72 6.41
CA GLN A 266 15.88 -5.54 5.70
C GLN A 266 16.72 -5.93 4.46
N PHE A 267 17.40 -7.06 4.50
CA PHE A 267 18.12 -7.57 3.33
C PHE A 267 17.18 -8.20 2.31
N ALA A 268 16.13 -8.89 2.79
CA ALA A 268 15.09 -9.47 1.95
C ALA A 268 14.31 -8.43 1.13
N HIS A 269 14.36 -7.16 1.51
CA HIS A 269 13.82 -6.06 0.70
C HIS A 269 14.54 -5.92 -0.66
N GLY A 270 15.72 -6.48 -0.84
CA GLY A 270 16.39 -6.56 -2.14
C GLY A 270 15.71 -7.51 -3.15
N LEU A 271 14.85 -8.45 -2.69
CA LEU A 271 14.07 -9.31 -3.58
C LEU A 271 12.89 -8.53 -4.16
N LYS A 272 12.58 -8.72 -5.45
CA LYS A 272 11.51 -7.98 -6.13
C LYS A 272 10.16 -8.66 -5.98
N VAL A 273 9.16 -7.91 -5.50
CA VAL A 273 7.76 -8.34 -5.39
C VAL A 273 6.95 -7.76 -6.54
N ARG A 274 6.24 -8.61 -7.27
CA ARG A 274 5.58 -8.26 -8.54
C ARG A 274 4.06 -8.17 -8.45
N SER A 275 3.47 -8.80 -7.44
CA SER A 275 2.04 -8.66 -7.11
C SER A 275 1.82 -8.79 -5.60
N PRO A 276 0.69 -8.32 -5.07
CA PRO A 276 0.44 -8.35 -3.62
C PRO A 276 0.29 -9.76 -3.06
N GLU A 277 -0.09 -10.75 -3.87
CA GLU A 277 -0.22 -12.15 -3.46
C GLU A 277 1.15 -12.80 -3.19
N LEU A 278 2.21 -12.25 -3.77
CA LEU A 278 3.57 -12.78 -3.67
C LEU A 278 4.34 -12.29 -2.42
N TYR A 279 3.67 -11.53 -1.55
CA TYR A 279 4.28 -10.99 -0.32
C TYR A 279 3.40 -11.24 0.91
N ASN A 280 3.91 -12.00 1.89
CA ASN A 280 3.27 -12.32 3.17
C ASN A 280 4.26 -12.32 4.34
#